data_50789fbda42852b68194d91f452efa9c
#
_entry.id   50789fbda42852b68194d91f452efa9c
#
_cell.length_a   1.000
_cell.length_b   1.000
_cell.length_c   1.000
_cell.angle_alpha   90.00
_cell.angle_beta   90.00
_cell.angle_gamma   90.00
#
_symmetry.space_group_name_H-M   'P 1'
#
loop_
_entity.id
_entity.type
_entity.pdbx_description
1 polymer ?
#
loop_
_entity_poly.entity_id
_entity_poly.type
_entity_poly.pdbx_seq_one_letter_code
_entity_poly.pdbx_strand_id
1 'polypeptide(L)'
;MKLNRKALVLAAALAAVGSFAFAQGSSESAGSKTTQAAGPVHVTLWYPATQTEVGPLPNDWAGYQIIKDKFNIELEAQTLPSGTQDQDVKIQAAAAADDLPDMFTAGREVWLRLANNGMLADVTDLYARMPNRTQLMFDEGAKKYTSLNGHNYGFATPAAVSRNEGLVIRKDWLDKLGLEVPKTTDDLLKVLHAFTYDDPDGNGKKDTYGYGAFVETNNYEAYPGRRLEPLMGAFGVEGTWNMTKANFGLQINKPEFYDFMVFMKQIIDDGVIDPNWMAYKKDDFRGAWKQGKFGCFREQNSALHSENNYAPFDANFPNGDIIVIDPVTGPSGKASVGPAVRNMRVWCISAKAAEQGKAEKIADLFEWMSYGEGYMLCGFGREGVEYTLDANGNPQSVPGDKGYNGPVGQTYIQLRNMAFNYTSDMELSSRYPSYTTKVSGKHMSSLETLHNMQGRKWTDAVGMESMPVPSTDLKTFYEQGLAEFFSGKRELTKDNWNAFVKQFNNMGGKAWEEEGRKYAEANGLLK
;
A
#
# COMPACT_ATOMS: atom_id res chain seq x y z
N MET A 1 -57.66 -6.30 -18.06
CA MET A 1 -58.68 -5.95 -17.04
C MET A 1 -58.06 -4.92 -16.12
N LYS A 2 -58.26 -3.64 -16.46
CA LYS A 2 -58.99 -2.55 -15.77
C LYS A 2 -58.55 -2.40 -14.32
N LEU A 3 -57.77 -1.32 -14.04
CA LEU A 3 -58.14 0.02 -13.47
C LEU A 3 -58.53 -0.05 -11.99
N ASN A 4 -57.98 0.78 -11.09
CA ASN A 4 -58.07 2.23 -10.85
C ASN A 4 -57.19 2.62 -9.65
N ARG A 5 -56.37 3.63 -9.69
CA ARG A 5 -56.48 5.06 -9.34
C ARG A 5 -57.42 5.45 -8.18
N LYS A 6 -56.82 6.10 -7.16
CA LYS A 6 -57.14 7.44 -6.57
C LYS A 6 -56.29 7.68 -5.35
N ALA A 7 -55.52 8.61 -5.37
CA ALA A 7 -55.24 9.91 -4.78
C ALA A 7 -56.24 10.40 -3.71
N LEU A 8 -55.74 10.89 -2.59
CA LEU A 8 -56.28 12.05 -1.90
C LEU A 8 -55.22 12.79 -1.08
N VAL A 9 -55.12 14.07 -1.39
CA VAL A 9 -54.43 15.16 -0.69
C VAL A 9 -55.35 15.63 0.43
N LEU A 10 -54.80 16.03 1.59
CA LEU A 10 -55.33 17.20 2.35
C LEU A 10 -54.27 17.82 3.25
N ALA A 11 -54.06 19.11 3.03
CA ALA A 11 -53.34 20.04 3.88
C ALA A 11 -54.24 20.59 4.95
N ALA A 12 -53.68 20.99 6.09
CA ALA A 12 -54.27 22.05 6.92
C ALA A 12 -53.16 22.78 7.71
N ALA A 13 -53.00 24.04 7.37
CA ALA A 13 -52.27 25.04 8.13
C ALA A 13 -53.21 25.61 9.22
N LEU A 14 -52.62 25.98 10.37
CA LEU A 14 -53.20 27.05 11.18
C LEU A 14 -52.11 27.80 11.95
N ALA A 15 -52.07 29.09 11.69
CA ALA A 15 -51.26 30.09 12.39
C ALA A 15 -51.92 30.52 13.68
N ALA A 16 -51.13 30.94 14.68
CA ALA A 16 -51.56 31.79 15.74
C ALA A 16 -50.49 32.83 16.09
N VAL A 17 -50.86 34.07 15.97
CA VAL A 17 -50.17 35.33 16.24
C VAL A 17 -50.38 35.73 17.69
N GLY A 18 -49.43 36.41 18.28
CA GLY A 18 -49.62 37.24 19.49
C GLY A 18 -48.35 37.27 20.33
N SER A 19 -47.79 38.33 20.80
CA SER A 19 -47.97 39.77 20.81
C SER A 19 -46.72 40.34 21.49
N PHE A 20 -46.29 41.48 21.04
CA PHE A 20 -45.20 42.30 21.63
C PHE A 20 -45.57 42.81 23.03
N ALA A 21 -44.57 42.80 23.95
CA ALA A 21 -44.55 43.74 25.04
C ALA A 21 -43.12 44.23 25.29
N PHE A 22 -42.89 45.51 25.04
CA PHE A 22 -41.71 46.26 25.48
C PHE A 22 -41.78 46.51 26.97
N ALA A 23 -40.70 46.27 27.71
CA ALA A 23 -40.43 46.94 28.96
C ALA A 23 -38.94 47.27 29.03
N GLN A 24 -38.67 48.57 29.11
CA GLN A 24 -37.39 49.22 29.38
C GLN A 24 -37.07 49.15 30.88
N GLY A 25 -35.82 48.93 31.23
CA GLY A 25 -35.37 49.08 32.61
C GLY A 25 -33.96 48.57 32.89
N SER A 26 -33.03 49.47 32.89
CA SER A 26 -31.62 49.49 33.27
C SER A 26 -31.18 48.63 34.42
N SER A 27 -30.02 47.99 34.37
CA SER A 27 -28.81 48.30 35.12
C SER A 27 -27.75 47.17 35.00
N GLU A 28 -26.52 47.58 34.91
CA GLU A 28 -25.31 46.80 34.80
C GLU A 28 -25.16 45.75 35.92
N SER A 29 -24.77 44.54 35.45
CA SER A 29 -23.97 43.63 36.28
C SER A 29 -23.10 42.83 35.32
N ALA A 30 -21.79 43.04 35.45
CA ALA A 30 -20.78 42.28 34.77
C ALA A 30 -20.85 40.81 35.21
N GLY A 31 -21.63 40.03 34.50
CA GLY A 31 -21.65 38.58 34.58
C GLY A 31 -20.58 38.00 33.68
N SER A 32 -19.52 37.49 34.28
CA SER A 32 -18.56 36.57 33.65
C SER A 32 -19.34 35.58 32.81
N LYS A 33 -19.23 35.68 31.48
CA LYS A 33 -19.62 34.59 30.56
C LYS A 33 -18.64 33.45 30.84
N THR A 34 -19.01 32.55 31.73
CA THR A 34 -18.48 31.18 31.70
C THR A 34 -18.84 30.63 30.35
N THR A 35 -17.89 30.64 29.42
CA THR A 35 -17.92 29.83 28.21
C THR A 35 -18.05 28.38 28.71
N GLN A 36 -19.25 27.84 28.64
CA GLN A 36 -19.47 26.41 28.82
C GLN A 36 -18.50 25.73 27.84
N ALA A 37 -17.53 24.99 28.36
CA ALA A 37 -16.58 24.28 27.50
C ALA A 37 -17.39 23.40 26.55
N ALA A 38 -17.24 23.63 25.25
CA ALA A 38 -17.90 22.81 24.27
C ALA A 38 -17.49 21.34 24.52
N GLY A 39 -18.47 20.44 24.50
CA GLY A 39 -18.22 19.00 24.67
C GLY A 39 -17.16 18.49 23.70
N PRO A 40 -16.67 17.27 23.88
CA PRO A 40 -15.65 16.71 22.99
C PRO A 40 -16.16 16.65 21.55
N VAL A 41 -15.26 16.92 20.62
CA VAL A 41 -15.54 16.83 19.17
C VAL A 41 -15.42 15.37 18.78
N HIS A 42 -16.49 14.78 18.24
CA HIS A 42 -16.44 13.42 17.70
C HIS A 42 -15.66 13.39 16.38
N VAL A 43 -14.66 12.51 16.30
CA VAL A 43 -13.80 12.31 15.11
C VAL A 43 -13.78 10.84 14.73
N THR A 44 -14.16 10.54 13.49
CA THR A 44 -14.10 9.21 12.91
C THR A 44 -12.80 9.02 12.14
N LEU A 45 -12.05 7.95 12.45
CA LEU A 45 -10.79 7.58 11.80
C LEU A 45 -10.89 6.19 11.18
N TRP A 46 -10.72 6.09 9.86
CA TRP A 46 -10.54 4.81 9.20
C TRP A 46 -9.06 4.61 8.86
N TYR A 47 -8.45 3.59 9.46
CA TYR A 47 -7.01 3.35 9.38
C TYR A 47 -6.68 1.94 8.86
N PRO A 48 -5.56 1.77 8.12
CA PRO A 48 -5.05 0.44 7.81
C PRO A 48 -4.39 -0.15 9.05
N ALA A 49 -4.82 -1.33 9.47
CA ALA A 49 -4.23 -2.01 10.62
C ALA A 49 -2.74 -2.26 10.41
N THR A 50 -1.94 -2.13 11.47
CA THR A 50 -0.52 -2.48 11.45
C THR A 50 -0.35 -3.97 11.23
N GLN A 51 -1.20 -4.79 11.86
CA GLN A 51 -1.32 -6.23 11.66
C GLN A 51 -2.80 -6.61 11.64
N THR A 52 -3.26 -7.17 10.52
CA THR A 52 -4.68 -7.51 10.33
C THR A 52 -5.10 -8.75 11.11
N GLU A 53 -4.16 -9.66 11.36
CA GLU A 53 -4.40 -10.94 12.01
C GLU A 53 -4.75 -10.81 13.50
N VAL A 54 -4.40 -9.69 14.14
CA VAL A 54 -4.63 -9.48 15.58
C VAL A 54 -5.91 -8.69 15.90
N GLY A 55 -6.63 -8.24 14.87
CA GLY A 55 -7.91 -7.52 15.04
C GLY A 55 -7.77 -5.99 15.20
N PRO A 56 -8.89 -5.30 15.42
CA PRO A 56 -8.92 -3.84 15.54
C PRO A 56 -8.33 -3.35 16.87
N LEU A 57 -8.11 -2.03 16.95
CA LEU A 57 -7.77 -1.36 18.19
C LEU A 57 -8.85 -1.64 19.26
N PRO A 58 -8.48 -2.11 20.47
CA PRO A 58 -9.47 -2.49 21.47
C PRO A 58 -10.16 -1.27 22.10
N ASN A 59 -11.41 -1.44 22.55
CA ASN A 59 -12.22 -0.36 23.13
C ASN A 59 -11.62 0.24 24.43
N ASP A 60 -10.77 -0.50 25.12
CA ASP A 60 -10.05 -0.07 26.32
C ASP A 60 -8.67 0.52 26.06
N TRP A 61 -8.36 0.83 24.79
CA TRP A 61 -7.09 1.47 24.45
C TRP A 61 -6.94 2.82 25.18
N ALA A 62 -5.87 2.94 25.97
CA ALA A 62 -5.63 4.12 26.78
C ALA A 62 -5.61 5.44 26.00
N GLY A 63 -5.27 5.38 24.70
CA GLY A 63 -5.23 6.53 23.82
C GLY A 63 -6.57 7.25 23.67
N TYR A 64 -7.70 6.54 23.76
CA TYR A 64 -9.01 7.20 23.67
C TYR A 64 -9.21 8.26 24.77
N GLN A 65 -8.85 7.91 26.02
CA GLN A 65 -8.96 8.86 27.12
C GLN A 65 -7.90 9.96 27.05
N ILE A 66 -6.65 9.62 26.72
CA ILE A 66 -5.56 10.59 26.56
C ILE A 66 -5.90 11.62 25.46
N ILE A 67 -6.42 11.17 24.33
CA ILE A 67 -6.82 12.03 23.22
C ILE A 67 -7.99 12.92 23.61
N LYS A 68 -8.97 12.37 24.36
CA LYS A 68 -10.10 13.14 24.87
C LYS A 68 -9.65 14.25 25.81
N ASP A 69 -8.78 13.95 26.75
CA ASP A 69 -8.31 14.91 27.76
C ASP A 69 -7.39 15.97 27.13
N LYS A 70 -6.55 15.60 26.19
CA LYS A 70 -5.53 16.48 25.59
C LYS A 70 -6.09 17.36 24.47
N PHE A 71 -6.96 16.83 23.61
CA PHE A 71 -7.44 17.50 22.38
C PHE A 71 -8.93 17.82 22.42
N ASN A 72 -9.65 17.39 23.45
CA ASN A 72 -11.11 17.43 23.51
C ASN A 72 -11.73 16.75 22.27
N ILE A 73 -11.18 15.55 21.90
CA ILE A 73 -11.63 14.71 20.81
C ILE A 73 -12.15 13.40 21.38
N GLU A 74 -13.36 13.00 20.99
CA GLU A 74 -13.88 11.65 21.15
C GLU A 74 -13.58 10.89 19.84
N LEU A 75 -12.54 10.05 19.88
CA LEU A 75 -12.06 9.33 18.71
C LEU A 75 -12.85 8.03 18.52
N GLU A 76 -13.42 7.83 17.33
CA GLU A 76 -13.93 6.56 16.85
C GLU A 76 -13.01 6.00 15.75
N ALA A 77 -12.27 4.93 16.08
CA ALA A 77 -11.29 4.35 15.17
C ALA A 77 -11.80 3.03 14.59
N GLN A 78 -11.83 2.91 13.27
CA GLN A 78 -12.25 1.73 12.52
C GLN A 78 -11.16 1.23 11.59
N THR A 79 -10.91 -0.09 11.59
CA THR A 79 -9.96 -0.73 10.67
C THR A 79 -10.50 -0.80 9.25
N LEU A 80 -9.62 -0.49 8.30
CA LEU A 80 -9.83 -0.76 6.88
C LEU A 80 -9.45 -2.23 6.56
N PRO A 81 -9.97 -2.81 5.47
CA PRO A 81 -9.54 -4.11 4.97
C PRO A 81 -8.02 -4.22 4.79
N SER A 82 -7.47 -5.44 4.76
CA SER A 82 -6.02 -5.67 4.61
C SER A 82 -5.49 -5.32 3.22
N GLY A 83 -6.28 -5.56 2.17
CA GLY A 83 -5.93 -5.26 0.79
C GLY A 83 -6.14 -3.78 0.44
N THR A 84 -5.16 -3.13 -0.20
CA THR A 84 -5.27 -1.72 -0.60
C THR A 84 -6.41 -1.48 -1.59
N GLN A 85 -6.68 -2.43 -2.49
CA GLN A 85 -7.82 -2.36 -3.41
C GLN A 85 -9.16 -2.42 -2.67
N ASP A 86 -9.30 -3.34 -1.69
CA ASP A 86 -10.52 -3.44 -0.89
C ASP A 86 -10.74 -2.20 -0.01
N GLN A 87 -9.63 -1.58 0.46
CA GLN A 87 -9.70 -0.27 1.13
C GLN A 87 -10.30 0.79 0.21
N ASP A 88 -9.80 0.89 -1.02
CA ASP A 88 -10.24 1.87 -2.00
C ASP A 88 -11.71 1.65 -2.41
N VAL A 89 -12.14 0.39 -2.55
CA VAL A 89 -13.55 0.05 -2.79
C VAL A 89 -14.43 0.52 -1.63
N LYS A 90 -14.02 0.28 -0.37
CA LYS A 90 -14.76 0.74 0.81
C LYS A 90 -14.85 2.27 0.88
N ILE A 91 -13.77 2.98 0.59
CA ILE A 91 -13.75 4.46 0.57
C ILE A 91 -14.66 5.00 -0.54
N GLN A 92 -14.63 4.40 -1.74
CA GLN A 92 -15.50 4.81 -2.84
C GLN A 92 -16.99 4.59 -2.54
N ALA A 93 -17.32 3.48 -1.86
CA ALA A 93 -18.68 3.22 -1.42
C ALA A 93 -19.17 4.24 -0.39
N ALA A 94 -18.32 4.60 0.58
CA ALA A 94 -18.62 5.64 1.55
C ALA A 94 -18.78 7.02 0.89
N ALA A 95 -17.92 7.36 -0.07
CA ALA A 95 -18.03 8.60 -0.84
C ALA A 95 -19.34 8.68 -1.63
N ALA A 96 -19.76 7.59 -2.26
CA ALA A 96 -21.02 7.51 -3.00
C ALA A 96 -22.26 7.65 -2.09
N ALA A 97 -22.12 7.27 -0.81
CA ALA A 97 -23.18 7.40 0.20
C ALA A 97 -23.15 8.73 0.97
N ASP A 98 -22.22 9.64 0.65
CA ASP A 98 -21.92 10.88 1.41
C ASP A 98 -21.60 10.60 2.89
N ASP A 99 -20.92 9.48 3.15
CA ASP A 99 -20.59 8.97 4.47
C ASP A 99 -19.08 8.71 4.66
N LEU A 100 -18.26 9.60 4.09
CA LEU A 100 -16.81 9.54 4.32
C LEU A 100 -16.48 9.81 5.78
N PRO A 101 -15.54 9.06 6.41
CA PRO A 101 -15.07 9.39 7.74
C PRO A 101 -14.34 10.73 7.77
N ASP A 102 -14.12 11.29 8.96
CA ASP A 102 -13.43 12.57 9.09
C ASP A 102 -11.98 12.46 8.61
N MET A 103 -11.29 11.35 8.94
CA MET A 103 -9.93 11.04 8.50
C MET A 103 -9.82 9.60 7.98
N PHE A 104 -9.15 9.41 6.84
CA PHE A 104 -8.98 8.09 6.21
C PHE A 104 -7.79 8.06 5.26
N THR A 105 -7.44 6.87 4.73
CA THR A 105 -6.43 6.74 3.67
C THR A 105 -7.07 6.37 2.34
N ALA A 106 -6.52 6.90 1.24
CA ALA A 106 -6.92 6.54 -0.12
C ALA A 106 -5.69 6.30 -1.01
N GLY A 107 -5.82 5.41 -1.99
CA GLY A 107 -4.89 5.32 -3.12
C GLY A 107 -4.96 6.60 -3.97
N ARG A 108 -3.89 6.90 -4.72
CA ARG A 108 -3.81 8.15 -5.47
C ARG A 108 -4.97 8.36 -6.46
N GLU A 109 -5.41 7.31 -7.14
CA GLU A 109 -6.51 7.40 -8.11
C GLU A 109 -7.84 7.79 -7.42
N VAL A 110 -8.12 7.15 -6.28
CA VAL A 110 -9.31 7.48 -5.46
C VAL A 110 -9.18 8.88 -4.88
N TRP A 111 -8.02 9.22 -4.32
CA TRP A 111 -7.72 10.55 -3.81
C TRP A 111 -7.97 11.63 -4.88
N LEU A 112 -7.42 11.45 -6.10
CA LEU A 112 -7.60 12.42 -7.18
C LEU A 112 -9.07 12.62 -7.56
N ARG A 113 -9.83 11.52 -7.60
CA ARG A 113 -11.27 11.57 -7.89
C ARG A 113 -12.03 12.30 -6.79
N LEU A 114 -11.74 12.02 -5.53
CA LEU A 114 -12.36 12.71 -4.39
C LEU A 114 -12.01 14.20 -4.35
N ALA A 115 -10.74 14.55 -4.60
CA ALA A 115 -10.28 15.94 -4.66
C ALA A 115 -10.97 16.72 -5.80
N ASN A 116 -11.03 16.15 -7.00
CA ASN A 116 -11.75 16.77 -8.15
C ASN A 116 -13.23 16.97 -7.90
N ASN A 117 -13.87 16.12 -7.08
CA ASN A 117 -15.27 16.23 -6.72
C ASN A 117 -15.53 17.10 -5.48
N GLY A 118 -14.50 17.77 -4.93
CA GLY A 118 -14.64 18.64 -3.76
C GLY A 118 -14.96 17.89 -2.45
N MET A 119 -14.68 16.59 -2.39
CA MET A 119 -14.99 15.76 -1.22
C MET A 119 -13.88 15.75 -0.16
N LEU A 120 -12.74 16.39 -0.44
CA LEU A 120 -11.59 16.48 0.46
C LEU A 120 -11.37 17.93 0.91
N ALA A 121 -10.89 18.07 2.14
CA ALA A 121 -10.47 19.35 2.69
C ALA A 121 -9.19 19.86 1.99
N ASP A 122 -9.09 21.17 1.77
CA ASP A 122 -7.81 21.83 1.52
C ASP A 122 -7.01 21.81 2.83
N VAL A 123 -5.86 21.15 2.79
CA VAL A 123 -4.96 20.97 3.95
C VAL A 123 -3.66 21.75 3.82
N THR A 124 -3.58 22.66 2.85
CA THR A 124 -2.35 23.42 2.52
C THR A 124 -1.75 24.08 3.75
N ASP A 125 -2.57 24.76 4.55
CA ASP A 125 -2.11 25.48 5.73
C ASP A 125 -1.88 24.55 6.94
N LEU A 126 -2.42 23.34 6.92
CA LEU A 126 -2.31 22.40 8.05
C LEU A 126 -0.91 21.79 8.19
N TYR A 127 -0.08 21.81 7.13
CA TYR A 127 1.31 21.38 7.25
C TYR A 127 2.10 22.19 8.28
N ALA A 128 1.79 23.48 8.44
CA ALA A 128 2.42 24.33 9.44
C ALA A 128 2.03 23.96 10.89
N ARG A 129 0.90 23.30 11.08
CA ARG A 129 0.47 22.78 12.39
C ARG A 129 1.16 21.46 12.77
N MET A 130 1.80 20.82 11.81
CA MET A 130 2.46 19.52 11.98
C MET A 130 3.96 19.61 11.68
N PRO A 131 4.75 20.45 12.42
CA PRO A 131 6.14 20.69 12.10
C PRO A 131 7.02 19.43 12.17
N ASN A 132 6.84 18.57 13.21
CA ASN A 132 7.62 17.36 13.35
C ASN A 132 7.28 16.34 12.24
N ARG A 133 5.99 16.12 12.01
CA ARG A 133 5.54 15.20 10.96
C ARG A 133 5.93 15.68 9.58
N THR A 134 5.83 16.97 9.31
CA THR A 134 6.23 17.59 8.05
C THR A 134 7.72 17.38 7.80
N GLN A 135 8.56 17.60 8.81
CA GLN A 135 9.99 17.35 8.72
C GLN A 135 10.32 15.88 8.48
N LEU A 136 9.60 14.97 9.13
CA LEU A 136 9.89 13.53 9.06
C LEU A 136 9.33 12.84 7.81
N MET A 137 8.16 13.28 7.31
CA MET A 137 7.37 12.51 6.36
C MET A 137 6.89 13.28 5.13
N PHE A 138 6.82 14.63 5.18
CA PHE A 138 6.19 15.42 4.12
C PHE A 138 7.20 16.33 3.43
N ASP A 139 8.16 15.74 2.74
CA ASP A 139 9.08 16.46 1.87
C ASP A 139 8.33 17.12 0.69
N GLU A 140 9.05 17.90 -0.10
CA GLU A 140 8.47 18.58 -1.25
C GLU A 140 7.89 17.61 -2.30
N GLY A 141 8.43 16.39 -2.40
CA GLY A 141 7.89 15.36 -3.26
C GLY A 141 6.54 14.83 -2.77
N ALA A 142 6.41 14.59 -1.46
CA ALA A 142 5.16 14.18 -0.81
C ALA A 142 4.08 15.27 -0.95
N LYS A 143 4.44 16.55 -0.76
CA LYS A 143 3.51 17.67 -0.95
C LYS A 143 3.06 17.78 -2.42
N LYS A 144 3.98 17.69 -3.39
CA LYS A 144 3.64 17.69 -4.82
C LYS A 144 2.71 16.54 -5.19
N TYR A 145 2.90 15.37 -4.57
CA TYR A 145 2.07 14.18 -4.82
C TYR A 145 0.59 14.42 -4.51
N THR A 146 0.27 15.25 -3.53
CA THR A 146 -1.10 15.59 -3.10
C THR A 146 -1.55 16.99 -3.51
N SER A 147 -0.80 17.63 -4.42
CA SER A 147 -1.15 18.96 -4.92
C SER A 147 -2.06 18.86 -6.15
N LEU A 148 -3.12 19.68 -6.16
CA LEU A 148 -4.04 19.88 -7.26
C LEU A 148 -4.36 21.38 -7.36
N ASN A 149 -4.11 22.00 -8.53
CA ASN A 149 -4.37 23.43 -8.76
C ASN A 149 -3.72 24.38 -7.74
N GLY A 150 -2.55 24.02 -7.21
CA GLY A 150 -1.80 24.82 -6.24
C GLY A 150 -2.19 24.61 -4.77
N HIS A 151 -3.13 23.75 -4.48
CA HIS A 151 -3.59 23.38 -3.14
C HIS A 151 -3.30 21.92 -2.82
N ASN A 152 -3.11 21.59 -1.54
CA ASN A 152 -2.94 20.21 -1.09
C ASN A 152 -4.26 19.66 -0.52
N TYR A 153 -4.65 18.48 -0.99
CA TYR A 153 -5.89 17.80 -0.55
C TYR A 153 -5.60 16.50 0.22
N GLY A 154 -4.53 16.48 0.98
CA GLY A 154 -4.15 15.35 1.81
C GLY A 154 -2.65 15.33 2.13
N PHE A 155 -2.24 14.32 2.87
CA PHE A 155 -0.88 14.11 3.35
C PHE A 155 -0.34 12.80 2.78
N ALA A 156 0.51 12.88 1.75
CA ALA A 156 1.15 11.69 1.19
C ALA A 156 2.20 11.15 2.14
N THR A 157 2.05 9.91 2.55
CA THR A 157 3.08 9.25 3.32
C THR A 157 4.10 8.63 2.36
N PRO A 158 5.37 9.06 2.38
CA PRO A 158 6.41 8.39 1.62
C PRO A 158 6.54 6.95 2.10
N ALA A 159 6.92 6.05 1.20
CA ALA A 159 7.25 4.70 1.59
C ALA A 159 8.52 4.73 2.44
N ALA A 160 8.39 4.55 3.73
CA ALA A 160 9.50 4.57 4.67
C ALA A 160 10.59 3.54 4.31
N VAL A 161 10.16 2.39 3.81
CA VAL A 161 11.04 1.34 3.30
C VAL A 161 10.74 1.11 1.82
N SER A 162 11.33 1.95 0.98
CA SER A 162 11.05 1.96 -0.47
C SER A 162 11.59 0.75 -1.23
N ARG A 163 12.55 0.01 -0.64
CA ARG A 163 13.29 -1.10 -1.26
C ARG A 163 13.22 -2.35 -0.37
N ASN A 164 12.02 -2.79 -0.05
CA ASN A 164 11.76 -3.85 0.91
C ASN A 164 11.36 -5.20 0.31
N GLU A 165 11.45 -5.33 -1.00
CA GLU A 165 11.12 -6.56 -1.73
C GLU A 165 12.33 -7.07 -2.51
N GLY A 166 12.36 -8.35 -2.81
CA GLY A 166 13.43 -8.97 -3.58
C GLY A 166 12.98 -10.21 -4.34
N LEU A 167 13.74 -10.57 -5.36
CA LEU A 167 13.63 -11.87 -5.99
C LEU A 167 14.22 -12.91 -5.06
N VAL A 168 13.47 -13.95 -4.76
CA VAL A 168 13.89 -15.04 -3.86
C VAL A 168 13.77 -16.38 -4.54
N ILE A 169 14.59 -17.33 -4.09
CA ILE A 169 14.66 -18.67 -4.66
C ILE A 169 14.86 -19.73 -3.57
N ARG A 170 14.32 -20.92 -3.77
CA ARG A 170 14.53 -22.12 -2.95
C ARG A 170 15.96 -22.63 -3.17
N LYS A 171 16.86 -22.26 -2.27
CA LYS A 171 18.27 -22.70 -2.32
C LYS A 171 18.41 -24.20 -2.10
N ASP A 172 17.61 -24.76 -1.19
CA ASP A 172 17.57 -26.19 -0.94
C ASP A 172 17.15 -27.01 -2.19
N TRP A 173 16.28 -26.46 -3.04
CA TRP A 173 15.93 -27.11 -4.33
C TRP A 173 17.07 -27.03 -5.34
N LEU A 174 17.76 -25.88 -5.41
CA LEU A 174 18.95 -25.74 -6.25
C LEU A 174 20.00 -26.78 -5.85
N ASP A 175 20.30 -26.88 -4.57
CA ASP A 175 21.31 -27.81 -4.05
C ASP A 175 20.94 -29.27 -4.33
N LYS A 176 19.68 -29.64 -4.11
CA LYS A 176 19.20 -31.02 -4.38
C LYS A 176 19.31 -31.41 -5.84
N LEU A 177 19.01 -30.46 -6.75
CA LEU A 177 19.05 -30.70 -8.18
C LEU A 177 20.42 -30.42 -8.82
N GLY A 178 21.42 -29.98 -8.03
CA GLY A 178 22.77 -29.66 -8.52
C GLY A 178 22.80 -28.44 -9.44
N LEU A 179 21.92 -27.45 -9.20
CA LEU A 179 21.77 -26.25 -10.00
C LEU A 179 22.43 -25.05 -9.31
N GLU A 180 23.01 -24.17 -10.13
CA GLU A 180 23.53 -22.88 -9.66
C GLU A 180 22.42 -21.82 -9.57
N VAL A 181 22.66 -20.77 -8.78
CA VAL A 181 21.80 -19.59 -8.75
C VAL A 181 21.76 -18.95 -10.14
N PRO A 182 20.57 -18.76 -10.75
CA PRO A 182 20.46 -18.25 -12.12
C PRO A 182 20.98 -16.81 -12.21
N LYS A 183 21.72 -16.49 -13.27
CA LYS A 183 22.29 -15.16 -13.54
C LYS A 183 21.67 -14.50 -14.76
N THR A 184 21.15 -15.29 -15.69
CA THR A 184 20.52 -14.85 -16.93
C THR A 184 19.07 -15.34 -17.01
N THR A 185 18.29 -14.78 -17.93
CA THR A 185 16.94 -15.28 -18.24
C THR A 185 16.95 -16.72 -18.70
N ASP A 186 17.99 -17.15 -19.45
CA ASP A 186 18.13 -18.52 -19.92
C ASP A 186 18.45 -19.49 -18.77
N ASP A 187 19.31 -19.07 -17.82
CA ASP A 187 19.57 -19.85 -16.62
C ASP A 187 18.30 -19.96 -15.77
N LEU A 188 17.56 -18.85 -15.63
CA LEU A 188 16.30 -18.84 -14.90
C LEU A 188 15.30 -19.83 -15.50
N LEU A 189 15.08 -19.83 -16.83
CA LEU A 189 14.19 -20.80 -17.49
C LEU A 189 14.58 -22.23 -17.18
N LYS A 190 15.87 -22.59 -17.27
CA LYS A 190 16.35 -23.94 -16.91
C LYS A 190 16.01 -24.30 -15.47
N VAL A 191 16.22 -23.37 -14.54
CA VAL A 191 15.90 -23.57 -13.11
C VAL A 191 14.39 -23.71 -12.91
N LEU A 192 13.56 -22.87 -13.56
CA LEU A 192 12.11 -22.94 -13.47
C LEU A 192 11.57 -24.28 -14.00
N HIS A 193 12.13 -24.78 -15.11
CA HIS A 193 11.80 -26.11 -15.64
C HIS A 193 12.14 -27.21 -14.65
N ALA A 194 13.35 -27.23 -14.12
CA ALA A 194 13.77 -28.24 -13.16
C ALA A 194 12.90 -28.20 -11.88
N PHE A 195 12.58 -27.02 -11.37
CA PHE A 195 11.70 -26.83 -10.20
C PHE A 195 10.26 -27.29 -10.45
N THR A 196 9.81 -27.32 -11.72
CA THR A 196 8.46 -27.77 -12.06
C THR A 196 8.40 -29.25 -12.35
N TYR A 197 9.43 -29.83 -12.98
CA TYR A 197 9.34 -31.15 -13.60
C TYR A 197 10.25 -32.22 -12.98
N ASP A 198 11.28 -31.82 -12.19
CA ASP A 198 12.30 -32.74 -11.65
C ASP A 198 12.09 -33.06 -10.15
N ASP A 199 10.86 -32.91 -9.65
CA ASP A 199 10.48 -33.26 -8.28
C ASP A 199 11.42 -32.68 -7.20
N PRO A 200 11.55 -31.34 -7.11
CA PRO A 200 12.54 -30.71 -6.26
C PRO A 200 12.29 -30.94 -4.76
N ASP A 201 11.06 -31.16 -4.34
CA ASP A 201 10.72 -31.49 -2.96
C ASP A 201 10.82 -32.99 -2.63
N GLY A 202 10.83 -33.85 -3.67
CA GLY A 202 11.03 -35.31 -3.55
C GLY A 202 9.82 -36.07 -3.05
N ASN A 203 8.63 -35.52 -3.30
CA ASN A 203 7.38 -36.14 -2.83
C ASN A 203 6.74 -37.06 -3.89
N GLY A 204 7.33 -37.15 -5.10
CA GLY A 204 6.86 -37.97 -6.21
C GLY A 204 5.63 -37.43 -6.93
N LYS A 205 5.24 -36.17 -6.68
CA LYS A 205 4.06 -35.53 -7.28
C LYS A 205 4.48 -34.38 -8.19
N LYS A 206 3.56 -33.98 -9.07
CA LYS A 206 3.71 -32.79 -9.93
C LYS A 206 2.88 -31.66 -9.33
N ASP A 207 3.29 -31.12 -8.19
CA ASP A 207 2.56 -30.09 -7.45
C ASP A 207 3.41 -28.85 -7.13
N THR A 208 4.62 -28.79 -7.71
CA THR A 208 5.53 -27.63 -7.61
C THR A 208 5.60 -26.87 -8.94
N TYR A 209 5.85 -25.55 -8.85
CA TYR A 209 6.03 -24.66 -9.98
C TYR A 209 7.32 -23.85 -9.81
N GLY A 210 7.99 -23.63 -10.93
CA GLY A 210 9.23 -22.85 -10.96
C GLY A 210 9.02 -21.43 -10.48
N TYR A 211 7.98 -20.72 -10.96
CA TYR A 211 7.70 -19.35 -10.60
C TYR A 211 6.32 -19.18 -9.96
N GLY A 212 6.27 -18.43 -8.89
CA GLY A 212 5.04 -18.02 -8.23
C GLY A 212 4.79 -16.52 -8.36
N ALA A 213 3.56 -16.13 -8.70
CA ALA A 213 3.16 -14.74 -8.81
C ALA A 213 1.67 -14.54 -8.53
N PHE A 214 1.23 -13.31 -8.47
CA PHE A 214 -0.15 -12.87 -8.60
C PHE A 214 -0.20 -11.48 -9.22
N VAL A 215 -1.33 -11.10 -9.79
CA VAL A 215 -1.52 -9.75 -10.34
C VAL A 215 -1.67 -8.76 -9.18
N GLU A 216 -0.74 -7.83 -9.08
CA GLU A 216 -0.75 -6.78 -8.07
C GLU A 216 -0.48 -5.44 -8.75
N THR A 217 -1.53 -4.81 -9.23
CA THR A 217 -1.50 -3.46 -9.77
C THR A 217 -2.08 -2.51 -8.74
N ASN A 218 -1.24 -1.93 -7.92
CA ASN A 218 -1.60 -0.70 -7.21
C ASN A 218 -1.39 0.44 -8.21
N ASN A 219 -2.06 1.55 -8.09
CA ASN A 219 -2.14 2.67 -9.05
C ASN A 219 -0.82 3.17 -9.68
N TYR A 220 0.31 2.59 -9.39
CA TYR A 220 1.65 3.00 -9.80
C TYR A 220 2.47 1.92 -10.52
N GLU A 221 1.95 0.71 -10.66
CA GLU A 221 2.69 -0.39 -11.24
C GLU A 221 2.23 -0.70 -12.65
N ALA A 222 3.18 -1.04 -13.54
CA ALA A 222 2.83 -1.58 -14.84
C ALA A 222 2.18 -2.96 -14.66
N TYR A 223 1.09 -3.22 -15.40
CA TYR A 223 0.50 -4.55 -15.44
C TYR A 223 1.51 -5.56 -16.05
N PRO A 224 1.65 -6.76 -15.53
CA PRO A 224 0.81 -7.41 -14.51
C PRO A 224 1.23 -7.13 -13.05
N GLY A 225 2.10 -6.17 -12.84
CA GLY A 225 2.39 -5.63 -11.54
C GLY A 225 3.66 -6.18 -10.90
N ARG A 226 3.84 -5.75 -9.68
CA ARG A 226 5.05 -5.84 -8.87
C ARG A 226 5.67 -7.25 -8.80
N ARG A 227 4.86 -8.31 -8.78
CA ARG A 227 5.37 -9.68 -8.62
C ARG A 227 6.17 -10.17 -9.83
N LEU A 228 5.97 -9.56 -10.98
CA LEU A 228 6.69 -9.88 -12.21
C LEU A 228 7.76 -8.82 -12.58
N GLU A 229 7.92 -7.74 -11.82
CA GLU A 229 8.92 -6.70 -12.10
C GLU A 229 10.35 -7.23 -12.24
N PRO A 230 10.85 -8.25 -11.50
CA PRO A 230 12.17 -8.79 -11.76
C PRO A 230 12.31 -9.43 -13.16
N LEU A 231 11.23 -9.99 -13.69
CA LEU A 231 11.20 -10.51 -15.05
C LEU A 231 11.10 -9.36 -16.07
N MET A 232 10.27 -8.36 -15.80
CA MET A 232 10.14 -7.14 -16.60
C MET A 232 11.48 -6.39 -16.68
N GLY A 233 12.15 -6.25 -15.53
CA GLY A 233 13.43 -5.56 -15.39
C GLY A 233 14.58 -6.19 -16.17
N ALA A 234 14.54 -7.51 -16.42
CA ALA A 234 15.47 -8.20 -17.29
C ALA A 234 15.39 -7.70 -18.75
N PHE A 235 14.24 -7.22 -19.18
CA PHE A 235 14.02 -6.63 -20.51
C PHE A 235 14.11 -5.10 -20.50
N GLY A 236 14.39 -4.46 -19.34
CA GLY A 236 14.43 -3.00 -19.24
C GLY A 236 13.06 -2.35 -19.17
N VAL A 237 12.01 -3.13 -18.89
CA VAL A 237 10.67 -2.61 -18.58
C VAL A 237 10.64 -2.27 -17.10
N GLU A 238 10.80 -1.01 -16.78
CA GLU A 238 11.04 -0.51 -15.44
C GLU A 238 9.90 0.43 -15.00
N GLY A 239 8.77 -0.15 -14.59
CA GLY A 239 7.57 0.60 -14.26
C GLY A 239 6.72 0.97 -15.49
N THR A 240 5.83 1.94 -15.32
CA THR A 240 4.91 2.38 -16.39
C THR A 240 5.58 3.34 -17.37
N TRP A 241 6.52 4.16 -16.89
CA TRP A 241 7.13 5.25 -17.62
C TRP A 241 8.64 5.09 -17.76
N ASN A 242 9.15 5.31 -18.97
CA ASN A 242 10.57 5.61 -19.16
C ASN A 242 10.80 7.10 -18.94
N MET A 243 11.62 7.45 -17.94
CA MET A 243 11.83 8.84 -17.52
C MET A 243 13.10 9.47 -18.10
N THR A 244 13.84 8.79 -18.97
CA THR A 244 15.02 9.38 -19.58
C THR A 244 14.64 10.39 -20.65
N LYS A 245 15.30 11.56 -20.70
CA LYS A 245 15.01 12.63 -21.69
C LYS A 245 14.99 12.11 -23.12
N ALA A 246 15.94 11.23 -23.46
CA ALA A 246 16.09 10.68 -24.83
C ALA A 246 14.95 9.71 -25.19
N ASN A 247 14.42 8.97 -24.24
CA ASN A 247 13.46 7.87 -24.46
C ASN A 247 12.19 8.00 -23.62
N PHE A 248 11.84 9.21 -23.19
CA PHE A 248 10.62 9.41 -22.39
C PHE A 248 9.39 8.83 -23.09
N GLY A 249 8.53 8.19 -22.33
CA GLY A 249 7.24 7.70 -22.80
C GLY A 249 6.74 6.50 -22.01
N LEU A 250 5.56 6.04 -22.38
CA LEU A 250 4.96 4.85 -21.79
C LEU A 250 5.74 3.59 -22.24
N GLN A 251 6.06 2.72 -21.29
CA GLN A 251 6.81 1.50 -21.57
C GLN A 251 6.11 0.58 -22.58
N ILE A 252 4.77 0.54 -22.59
CA ILE A 252 3.99 -0.26 -23.56
C ILE A 252 4.27 0.13 -25.02
N ASN A 253 4.71 1.37 -25.26
CA ASN A 253 5.09 1.86 -26.60
C ASN A 253 6.52 1.49 -27.00
N LYS A 254 7.28 0.83 -26.11
CA LYS A 254 8.68 0.45 -26.35
C LYS A 254 8.79 -0.99 -26.82
N PRO A 255 9.75 -1.30 -27.71
CA PRO A 255 9.96 -2.67 -28.20
C PRO A 255 10.27 -3.66 -27.07
N GLU A 256 10.96 -3.22 -26.02
CA GLU A 256 11.34 -4.01 -24.85
C GLU A 256 10.12 -4.61 -24.12
N PHE A 257 8.97 -3.93 -24.16
CA PHE A 257 7.76 -4.48 -23.56
C PHE A 257 7.23 -5.69 -24.34
N TYR A 258 7.31 -5.66 -25.67
CA TYR A 258 6.96 -6.82 -26.48
C TYR A 258 7.90 -8.00 -26.21
N ASP A 259 9.20 -7.75 -26.10
CA ASP A 259 10.19 -8.80 -25.80
C ASP A 259 9.93 -9.44 -24.43
N PHE A 260 9.56 -8.64 -23.42
CA PHE A 260 9.07 -9.15 -22.14
C PHE A 260 7.81 -10.01 -22.30
N MET A 261 6.84 -9.56 -23.12
CA MET A 261 5.60 -10.31 -23.35
C MET A 261 5.89 -11.69 -23.98
N VAL A 262 6.84 -11.77 -24.90
CA VAL A 262 7.27 -13.03 -25.52
C VAL A 262 7.89 -13.95 -24.46
N PHE A 263 8.79 -13.45 -23.63
CA PHE A 263 9.40 -14.22 -22.56
C PHE A 263 8.37 -14.70 -21.52
N MET A 264 7.46 -13.82 -21.12
CA MET A 264 6.41 -14.19 -20.19
C MET A 264 5.45 -15.24 -20.77
N LYS A 265 5.13 -15.12 -22.07
CA LYS A 265 4.33 -16.13 -22.80
C LYS A 265 5.04 -17.47 -22.83
N GLN A 266 6.36 -17.51 -23.02
CA GLN A 266 7.15 -18.74 -22.94
C GLN A 266 7.03 -19.37 -21.53
N ILE A 267 7.21 -18.61 -20.46
CA ILE A 267 7.05 -19.10 -19.06
C ILE A 267 5.67 -19.72 -18.85
N ILE A 268 4.63 -19.11 -19.43
CA ILE A 268 3.24 -19.60 -19.31
C ILE A 268 3.05 -20.87 -20.13
N ASP A 269 3.50 -20.90 -21.40
CA ASP A 269 3.31 -22.03 -22.31
C ASP A 269 4.13 -23.26 -21.89
N ASP A 270 5.31 -23.02 -21.32
CA ASP A 270 6.16 -24.07 -20.73
C ASP A 270 5.58 -24.62 -19.41
N GLY A 271 4.51 -24.00 -18.87
CA GLY A 271 3.82 -24.45 -17.67
C GLY A 271 4.65 -24.30 -16.39
N VAL A 272 5.69 -23.47 -16.39
CA VAL A 272 6.61 -23.30 -15.27
C VAL A 272 6.18 -22.22 -14.27
N ILE A 273 5.12 -21.48 -14.56
CA ILE A 273 4.39 -20.63 -13.61
C ILE A 273 3.10 -21.33 -13.19
N ASP A 274 2.68 -21.15 -11.94
CA ASP A 274 1.41 -21.67 -11.47
C ASP A 274 0.25 -21.16 -12.34
N PRO A 275 -0.59 -22.04 -12.92
CA PRO A 275 -1.67 -21.62 -13.81
C PRO A 275 -2.73 -20.73 -13.15
N ASN A 276 -2.80 -20.71 -11.82
CA ASN A 276 -3.73 -19.87 -11.07
C ASN A 276 -3.17 -18.47 -10.74
N TRP A 277 -1.96 -18.14 -11.21
CA TRP A 277 -1.27 -16.90 -10.83
C TRP A 277 -2.11 -15.63 -11.09
N MET A 278 -2.92 -15.59 -12.14
CA MET A 278 -3.79 -14.44 -12.44
C MET A 278 -5.02 -14.35 -11.52
N ALA A 279 -5.40 -15.43 -10.87
CA ALA A 279 -6.56 -15.51 -9.99
C ALA A 279 -6.20 -15.38 -8.51
N TYR A 280 -4.94 -15.59 -8.14
CA TYR A 280 -4.48 -15.47 -6.77
C TYR A 280 -4.65 -14.05 -6.24
N LYS A 281 -5.08 -13.97 -4.97
CA LYS A 281 -4.90 -12.80 -4.11
C LYS A 281 -3.61 -12.94 -3.31
N LYS A 282 -3.20 -11.86 -2.68
CA LYS A 282 -1.97 -11.81 -1.86
C LYS A 282 -1.87 -12.94 -0.84
N ASP A 283 -2.96 -13.23 -0.13
CA ASP A 283 -2.96 -14.22 0.95
C ASP A 283 -2.96 -15.65 0.40
N ASP A 284 -3.62 -15.90 -0.74
CA ASP A 284 -3.57 -17.19 -1.46
C ASP A 284 -2.14 -17.49 -1.93
N PHE A 285 -1.49 -16.50 -2.54
CA PHE A 285 -0.10 -16.59 -2.97
C PHE A 285 0.84 -16.88 -1.79
N ARG A 286 0.66 -16.15 -0.68
CA ARG A 286 1.48 -16.37 0.53
C ARG A 286 1.23 -17.72 1.15
N GLY A 287 0.00 -18.20 1.16
CA GLY A 287 -0.34 -19.55 1.58
C GLY A 287 0.35 -20.60 0.73
N ALA A 288 0.37 -20.42 -0.59
CA ALA A 288 0.96 -21.36 -1.53
C ALA A 288 2.49 -21.50 -1.38
N TRP A 289 3.25 -20.40 -1.28
CA TRP A 289 4.70 -20.53 -1.09
C TRP A 289 5.07 -21.10 0.29
N LYS A 290 4.29 -20.82 1.35
CA LYS A 290 4.46 -21.42 2.68
C LYS A 290 4.21 -22.94 2.68
N GLN A 291 3.43 -23.42 1.72
CA GLN A 291 3.20 -24.84 1.46
C GLN A 291 4.23 -25.45 0.48
N GLY A 292 5.26 -24.70 0.09
CA GLY A 292 6.31 -25.20 -0.79
C GLY A 292 5.95 -25.25 -2.27
N LYS A 293 4.89 -24.55 -2.71
CA LYS A 293 4.41 -24.66 -4.10
C LYS A 293 5.32 -23.97 -5.11
N PHE A 294 6.10 -22.96 -4.70
CA PHE A 294 6.90 -22.12 -5.61
C PHE A 294 8.38 -22.22 -5.33
N GLY A 295 9.19 -22.30 -6.39
CA GLY A 295 10.64 -22.32 -6.31
C GLY A 295 11.30 -20.95 -6.38
N CYS A 296 10.73 -20.03 -7.15
CA CYS A 296 11.22 -18.66 -7.33
C CYS A 296 10.04 -17.67 -7.32
N PHE A 297 10.17 -16.54 -6.66
CA PHE A 297 9.13 -15.51 -6.58
C PHE A 297 9.67 -14.18 -6.04
N ARG A 298 8.90 -13.11 -6.12
CA ARG A 298 9.21 -11.83 -5.46
C ARG A 298 8.38 -11.67 -4.19
N GLU A 299 9.03 -11.30 -3.07
CA GLU A 299 8.33 -11.08 -1.81
C GLU A 299 8.99 -10.00 -0.95
N GLN A 300 8.24 -9.47 0.02
CA GLN A 300 8.71 -8.53 1.03
C GLN A 300 9.55 -9.23 2.11
N ASN A 301 10.56 -8.52 2.64
CA ASN A 301 11.38 -8.99 3.75
C ASN A 301 10.57 -9.49 4.94
N SER A 302 9.55 -8.73 5.36
CA SER A 302 8.72 -9.07 6.51
C SER A 302 7.77 -10.24 6.25
N ALA A 303 7.19 -10.31 5.03
CA ALA A 303 6.35 -11.44 4.67
C ALA A 303 7.16 -12.73 4.49
N LEU A 304 8.45 -12.61 4.15
CA LEU A 304 9.35 -13.76 3.99
C LEU A 304 9.89 -14.24 5.35
N HIS A 305 10.45 -13.36 6.17
CA HIS A 305 11.26 -13.75 7.34
C HIS A 305 10.79 -13.14 8.67
N SER A 306 9.55 -12.67 8.82
CA SER A 306 9.00 -12.44 10.15
C SER A 306 8.51 -13.76 10.78
N GLU A 307 8.53 -13.87 12.11
CA GLU A 307 8.21 -15.11 12.83
C GLU A 307 6.88 -15.71 12.40
N ASN A 308 5.80 -14.93 12.47
CA ASN A 308 4.46 -15.41 12.13
C ASN A 308 4.31 -15.81 10.66
N ASN A 309 5.06 -15.18 9.75
CA ASN A 309 4.99 -15.50 8.32
C ASN A 309 5.86 -16.71 7.95
N TYR A 310 7.03 -16.85 8.56
CA TYR A 310 7.94 -17.94 8.23
C TYR A 310 7.62 -19.26 8.97
N ALA A 311 7.01 -19.19 10.15
CA ALA A 311 6.73 -20.36 10.96
C ALA A 311 5.98 -21.49 10.24
N PRO A 312 4.97 -21.23 9.39
CA PRO A 312 4.33 -22.31 8.62
C PRO A 312 5.27 -22.97 7.59
N PHE A 313 6.18 -22.19 6.99
CA PHE A 313 7.20 -22.75 6.08
C PHE A 313 8.22 -23.59 6.84
N ASP A 314 8.73 -23.10 7.98
CA ASP A 314 9.64 -23.82 8.86
C ASP A 314 9.06 -25.17 9.35
N ALA A 315 7.76 -25.16 9.68
CA ALA A 315 7.05 -26.39 10.09
C ALA A 315 6.92 -27.42 8.95
N ASN A 316 6.64 -26.95 7.74
CA ASN A 316 6.46 -27.82 6.57
C ASN A 316 7.80 -28.28 5.98
N PHE A 317 8.83 -27.45 6.05
CA PHE A 317 10.14 -27.67 5.41
C PHE A 317 11.30 -27.31 6.36
N PRO A 318 11.59 -28.15 7.38
CA PRO A 318 12.67 -27.86 8.36
C PRO A 318 14.05 -27.67 7.71
N ASN A 319 14.30 -28.35 6.59
CA ASN A 319 15.53 -28.21 5.80
C ASN A 319 15.37 -27.19 4.65
N GLY A 320 14.20 -26.58 4.49
CA GLY A 320 13.92 -25.60 3.47
C GLY A 320 14.78 -24.34 3.64
N ASP A 321 15.27 -23.78 2.55
CA ASP A 321 16.08 -22.58 2.55
C ASP A 321 15.66 -21.65 1.41
N ILE A 322 15.27 -20.43 1.75
CA ILE A 322 14.88 -19.40 0.79
C ILE A 322 15.87 -18.24 0.89
N ILE A 323 16.54 -17.95 -0.19
CA ILE A 323 17.52 -16.87 -0.25
C ILE A 323 17.08 -15.74 -1.17
N VAL A 324 17.52 -14.52 -0.88
CA VAL A 324 17.41 -13.36 -1.78
C VAL A 324 18.51 -13.44 -2.82
N ILE A 325 18.14 -13.33 -4.10
CA ILE A 325 19.09 -13.38 -5.21
C ILE A 325 19.10 -12.06 -5.98
N ASP A 326 20.16 -11.83 -6.79
CA ASP A 326 20.17 -10.75 -7.76
C ASP A 326 19.11 -10.95 -8.83
N PRO A 327 18.51 -9.88 -9.37
CA PRO A 327 17.67 -10.01 -10.54
C PRO A 327 18.48 -10.52 -11.73
N VAL A 328 17.90 -11.44 -12.49
CA VAL A 328 18.58 -12.03 -13.66
C VAL A 328 18.79 -11.01 -14.77
N THR A 329 19.87 -11.18 -15.52
CA THR A 329 20.19 -10.34 -16.66
C THR A 329 19.52 -10.87 -17.92
N GLY A 330 18.79 -10.02 -18.62
CA GLY A 330 18.15 -10.35 -19.90
C GLY A 330 19.05 -10.17 -21.12
N PRO A 331 18.53 -10.43 -22.33
CA PRO A 331 19.31 -10.42 -23.57
C PRO A 331 20.00 -9.07 -23.88
N SER A 332 19.42 -7.96 -23.44
CA SER A 332 19.97 -6.61 -23.61
C SER A 332 20.97 -6.19 -22.51
N GLY A 333 21.34 -7.09 -21.60
CA GLY A 333 22.21 -6.79 -20.46
C GLY A 333 21.52 -6.01 -19.32
N LYS A 334 20.19 -5.86 -19.37
CA LYS A 334 19.40 -5.22 -18.32
C LYS A 334 19.05 -6.19 -17.21
N ALA A 335 18.97 -5.68 -15.99
CA ALA A 335 18.54 -6.43 -14.81
C ALA A 335 18.06 -5.45 -13.75
N SER A 336 16.89 -5.68 -13.15
CA SER A 336 16.43 -4.95 -11.96
C SER A 336 15.36 -5.73 -11.22
N VAL A 337 15.21 -5.48 -9.92
CA VAL A 337 14.06 -5.97 -9.14
C VAL A 337 12.80 -5.11 -9.33
N GLY A 338 12.90 -4.05 -10.10
CA GLY A 338 11.83 -3.09 -10.36
C GLY A 338 12.07 -1.73 -9.68
N PRO A 339 11.12 -0.80 -9.80
CA PRO A 339 11.19 0.52 -9.17
C PRO A 339 10.99 0.43 -7.65
N ALA A 340 11.63 1.36 -6.95
CA ALA A 340 11.38 1.58 -5.54
C ALA A 340 10.00 2.23 -5.35
N VAL A 341 9.24 1.80 -4.36
CA VAL A 341 7.98 2.44 -3.96
C VAL A 341 8.30 3.79 -3.31
N ARG A 342 7.72 4.89 -3.78
CA ARG A 342 7.99 6.24 -3.29
C ARG A 342 6.95 6.76 -2.32
N ASN A 343 5.68 6.61 -2.68
CA ASN A 343 4.54 7.02 -1.85
C ASN A 343 3.54 5.87 -1.78
N MET A 344 3.07 5.59 -0.59
CA MET A 344 2.16 4.45 -0.39
C MET A 344 0.71 4.85 -0.60
N ARG A 345 0.24 5.84 0.16
CA ARG A 345 -1.15 6.27 0.19
C ARG A 345 -1.24 7.74 0.63
N VAL A 346 -2.43 8.29 0.57
CA VAL A 346 -2.71 9.66 1.01
C VAL A 346 -3.62 9.61 2.23
N TRP A 347 -3.22 10.23 3.31
CA TRP A 347 -4.11 10.55 4.42
C TRP A 347 -4.98 11.74 4.03
N CYS A 348 -6.28 11.55 4.08
CA CYS A 348 -7.29 12.53 3.68
C CYS A 348 -8.10 12.99 4.89
N ILE A 349 -8.47 14.26 4.89
CA ILE A 349 -9.53 14.81 5.73
C ILE A 349 -10.73 15.07 4.80
N SER A 350 -11.93 14.64 5.18
CA SER A 350 -13.12 14.90 4.36
C SER A 350 -13.48 16.39 4.37
N ALA A 351 -14.05 16.89 3.28
CA ALA A 351 -14.56 18.27 3.20
C ALA A 351 -15.57 18.56 4.32
N LYS A 352 -16.45 17.60 4.60
CA LYS A 352 -17.44 17.66 5.70
C LYS A 352 -16.82 17.84 7.08
N ALA A 353 -15.69 17.16 7.36
CA ALA A 353 -14.95 17.35 8.61
C ALA A 353 -14.37 18.77 8.72
N ALA A 354 -13.87 19.33 7.64
CA ALA A 354 -13.37 20.70 7.60
C ALA A 354 -14.51 21.73 7.80
N GLU A 355 -15.64 21.55 7.12
CA GLU A 355 -16.85 22.38 7.29
C GLU A 355 -17.36 22.37 8.75
N GLN A 356 -17.18 21.25 9.45
CA GLN A 356 -17.51 21.09 10.87
C GLN A 356 -16.42 21.63 11.83
N GLY A 357 -15.34 22.24 11.29
CA GLY A 357 -14.25 22.80 12.07
C GLY A 357 -13.34 21.76 12.75
N LYS A 358 -13.30 20.52 12.24
CA LYS A 358 -12.51 19.41 12.82
C LYS A 358 -11.06 19.34 12.29
N ALA A 359 -10.79 19.93 11.12
CA ALA A 359 -9.55 19.72 10.38
C ALA A 359 -8.29 20.08 11.18
N GLU A 360 -8.29 21.20 11.89
CA GLU A 360 -7.15 21.61 12.73
C GLU A 360 -6.91 20.64 13.90
N LYS A 361 -7.98 20.18 14.57
CA LYS A 361 -7.86 19.21 15.66
C LYS A 361 -7.32 17.86 15.18
N ILE A 362 -7.73 17.43 13.97
CA ILE A 362 -7.23 16.21 13.34
C ILE A 362 -5.73 16.37 13.02
N ALA A 363 -5.30 17.53 12.53
CA ALA A 363 -3.89 17.83 12.29
C ALA A 363 -3.07 17.82 13.60
N ASP A 364 -3.57 18.44 14.67
CA ASP A 364 -2.92 18.43 15.99
C ASP A 364 -2.79 17.00 16.56
N LEU A 365 -3.84 16.18 16.41
CA LEU A 365 -3.80 14.77 16.78
C LEU A 365 -2.77 13.99 15.95
N PHE A 366 -2.71 14.23 14.63
CA PHE A 366 -1.79 13.56 13.73
C PHE A 366 -0.34 13.97 14.00
N GLU A 367 -0.09 15.24 14.36
CA GLU A 367 1.21 15.72 14.81
C GLU A 367 1.64 15.03 16.11
N TRP A 368 0.75 14.95 17.12
CA TRP A 368 1.04 14.31 18.41
C TRP A 368 1.50 12.85 18.25
N MET A 369 0.95 12.12 17.26
CA MET A 369 1.37 10.74 16.99
C MET A 369 2.81 10.63 16.46
N SER A 370 3.47 11.74 16.12
CA SER A 370 4.81 11.73 15.49
C SER A 370 5.97 11.81 16.48
N TYR A 371 5.69 12.17 17.73
CA TYR A 371 6.73 12.35 18.77
C TYR A 371 6.19 12.14 20.18
N GLY A 372 7.12 12.01 21.15
CA GLY A 372 6.82 11.95 22.58
C GLY A 372 5.80 10.86 22.93
N GLU A 373 4.83 11.23 23.79
CA GLU A 373 3.83 10.31 24.34
C GLU A 373 2.99 9.62 23.26
N GLY A 374 2.55 10.37 22.24
CA GLY A 374 1.72 9.82 21.16
C GLY A 374 2.46 8.83 20.30
N TYR A 375 3.71 9.14 19.97
CA TYR A 375 4.61 8.24 19.25
C TYR A 375 4.83 6.93 20.03
N MET A 376 5.15 7.04 21.33
CA MET A 376 5.37 5.87 22.17
C MET A 376 4.11 5.02 22.33
N LEU A 377 2.97 5.65 22.59
CA LEU A 377 1.69 4.96 22.77
C LEU A 377 1.24 4.25 21.49
N CYS A 378 1.29 4.93 20.34
CA CYS A 378 0.89 4.33 19.06
C CYS A 378 1.91 3.29 18.57
N GLY A 379 3.21 3.51 18.83
CA GLY A 379 4.30 2.68 18.35
C GLY A 379 4.59 1.46 19.21
N PHE A 380 4.49 1.59 20.52
CA PHE A 380 4.97 0.58 21.47
C PHE A 380 3.95 0.26 22.58
N GLY A 381 2.91 1.08 22.76
CA GLY A 381 1.94 0.92 23.83
C GLY A 381 2.33 1.70 25.09
N ARG A 382 2.02 1.15 26.28
CA ARG A 382 2.26 1.76 27.58
C ARG A 382 3.55 1.23 28.19
N GLU A 383 4.36 2.15 28.74
CA GLU A 383 5.57 1.78 29.47
C GLU A 383 5.21 0.96 30.71
N GLY A 384 5.99 -0.09 30.97
CA GLY A 384 5.75 -1.04 32.06
C GLY A 384 4.65 -2.06 31.80
N VAL A 385 3.90 -1.95 30.68
CA VAL A 385 2.81 -2.87 30.31
C VAL A 385 3.11 -3.58 29.01
N GLU A 386 3.23 -2.87 27.91
CA GLU A 386 3.55 -3.42 26.59
C GLU A 386 5.05 -3.32 26.29
N TYR A 387 5.76 -2.33 26.85
CA TYR A 387 7.22 -2.19 26.69
C TYR A 387 7.92 -1.70 27.98
N THR A 388 9.25 -1.89 28.00
CA THR A 388 10.19 -1.25 28.92
C THR A 388 11.28 -0.55 28.11
N LEU A 389 12.06 0.34 28.73
CA LEU A 389 13.22 0.96 28.09
C LEU A 389 14.49 0.20 28.44
N ASP A 390 15.36 0.00 27.47
CA ASP A 390 16.73 -0.49 27.71
C ASP A 390 17.65 0.63 28.26
N ALA A 391 18.92 0.30 28.51
CA ALA A 391 19.90 1.26 29.04
C ALA A 391 20.17 2.45 28.10
N ASN A 392 19.82 2.35 26.82
CA ASN A 392 19.95 3.39 25.80
C ASN A 392 18.64 4.17 25.58
N GLY A 393 17.58 3.83 26.33
CA GLY A 393 16.27 4.44 26.18
C GLY A 393 15.45 3.88 25.00
N ASN A 394 15.82 2.74 24.42
CA ASN A 394 15.07 2.11 23.33
C ASN A 394 13.97 1.21 23.89
N PRO A 395 12.75 1.24 23.30
CA PRO A 395 11.66 0.37 23.71
C PRO A 395 11.98 -1.11 23.45
N GLN A 396 11.79 -1.91 24.48
CA GLN A 396 11.89 -3.36 24.44
C GLN A 396 10.54 -3.98 24.78
N SER A 397 10.04 -4.88 23.95
CA SER A 397 8.79 -5.57 24.24
C SER A 397 8.91 -6.34 25.55
N VAL A 398 7.94 -6.19 26.47
CA VAL A 398 7.90 -7.08 27.63
C VAL A 398 7.68 -8.52 27.17
N PRO A 399 8.22 -9.51 27.89
CA PRO A 399 8.04 -10.91 27.54
C PRO A 399 6.58 -11.35 27.60
N GLY A 400 6.19 -12.27 26.71
CA GLY A 400 4.88 -12.91 26.67
C GLY A 400 3.82 -12.10 25.89
N ASP A 401 2.57 -12.51 26.05
CA ASP A 401 1.45 -12.07 25.20
C ASP A 401 1.15 -10.57 25.26
N LYS A 402 1.44 -9.94 26.39
CA LYS A 402 1.15 -8.50 26.60
C LYS A 402 2.15 -7.57 25.97
N GLY A 403 3.38 -8.03 25.70
CA GLY A 403 4.40 -7.22 25.04
C GLY A 403 3.94 -6.74 23.65
N TYR A 404 4.44 -5.62 23.18
CA TYR A 404 4.04 -5.09 21.87
C TYR A 404 4.34 -6.03 20.70
N ASN A 405 5.18 -7.04 20.87
CA ASN A 405 5.41 -8.14 19.91
C ASN A 405 4.56 -9.38 20.20
N GLY A 406 3.86 -9.42 21.34
CA GLY A 406 2.95 -10.50 21.69
C GLY A 406 1.55 -10.31 21.09
N PRO A 407 0.76 -11.39 20.94
CA PRO A 407 -0.53 -11.34 20.26
C PRO A 407 -1.54 -10.39 20.93
N VAL A 408 -1.50 -10.21 22.24
CA VAL A 408 -2.35 -9.26 22.96
C VAL A 408 -1.83 -7.83 22.82
N GLY A 409 -0.52 -7.61 23.03
CA GLY A 409 0.06 -6.27 22.95
C GLY A 409 -0.02 -5.65 21.55
N GLN A 410 0.06 -6.48 20.50
CA GLN A 410 -0.08 -6.02 19.11
C GLN A 410 -1.45 -5.38 18.83
N THR A 411 -2.51 -5.72 19.56
CA THR A 411 -3.82 -5.07 19.40
C THR A 411 -3.79 -3.60 19.83
N TYR A 412 -2.95 -3.25 20.80
CA TYR A 412 -2.83 -1.89 21.35
C TYR A 412 -1.94 -0.95 20.53
N ILE A 413 -1.24 -1.46 19.50
CA ILE A 413 -0.36 -0.69 18.63
C ILE A 413 -0.84 -0.66 17.16
N GLN A 414 -2.13 -0.81 16.94
CA GLN A 414 -2.71 -0.85 15.59
C GLN A 414 -2.55 0.46 14.80
N LEU A 415 -2.30 1.58 15.49
CA LEU A 415 -2.01 2.88 14.88
C LEU A 415 -0.51 3.13 14.63
N ARG A 416 0.37 2.14 14.83
CA ARG A 416 1.82 2.25 14.65
C ARG A 416 2.22 2.87 13.31
N ASN A 417 1.54 2.49 12.22
CA ASN A 417 1.81 3.03 10.88
C ASN A 417 1.47 4.53 10.74
N MET A 418 0.73 5.10 11.69
CA MET A 418 0.52 6.54 11.76
C MET A 418 1.62 7.26 12.54
N ALA A 419 2.33 6.56 13.41
CA ALA A 419 3.40 7.10 14.25
C ALA A 419 4.79 6.95 13.59
N PHE A 420 5.10 5.76 13.08
CA PHE A 420 6.43 5.42 12.58
C PHE A 420 6.69 5.96 11.18
N ASN A 421 7.92 6.39 10.96
CA ASN A 421 8.45 6.72 9.64
C ASN A 421 9.40 5.63 9.08
N TYR A 422 9.71 4.59 9.88
CA TYR A 422 10.55 3.45 9.51
C TYR A 422 11.92 3.81 8.91
N THR A 423 12.51 4.91 9.37
CA THR A 423 13.84 5.36 8.90
C THR A 423 14.99 4.82 9.76
N SER A 424 14.68 4.21 10.91
CA SER A 424 15.66 3.63 11.81
C SER A 424 15.55 2.12 11.95
N ASP A 425 16.68 1.45 12.15
CA ASP A 425 16.72 0.02 12.42
C ASP A 425 15.95 -0.34 13.69
N MET A 426 15.87 0.58 14.67
CA MET A 426 15.07 0.41 15.88
C MET A 426 13.58 0.26 15.56
N GLU A 427 13.01 1.16 14.75
CA GLU A 427 11.60 1.04 14.33
C GLU A 427 11.36 -0.20 13.47
N LEU A 428 12.28 -0.51 12.55
CA LEU A 428 12.19 -1.66 11.65
C LEU A 428 12.25 -2.97 12.40
N SER A 429 13.23 -3.11 13.35
CA SER A 429 13.39 -4.31 14.15
C SER A 429 12.31 -4.47 15.22
N SER A 430 11.80 -3.37 15.78
CA SER A 430 10.70 -3.43 16.75
C SER A 430 9.41 -3.99 16.16
N ARG A 431 9.19 -3.78 14.86
CA ARG A 431 8.04 -4.36 14.15
C ARG A 431 8.21 -5.85 13.88
N TYR A 432 9.42 -6.26 13.51
CA TYR A 432 9.76 -7.64 13.14
C TYR A 432 11.10 -8.02 13.80
N PRO A 433 11.10 -8.34 15.11
CA PRO A 433 12.33 -8.71 15.80
C PRO A 433 12.93 -9.98 15.20
N SER A 434 14.25 -10.11 15.32
CA SER A 434 14.93 -11.35 15.01
C SER A 434 14.55 -12.45 16.01
N TYR A 435 14.53 -13.69 15.57
CA TYR A 435 14.08 -14.84 16.34
C TYR A 435 14.80 -16.12 15.90
N THR A 436 14.68 -17.16 16.71
CA THR A 436 15.09 -18.52 16.33
C THR A 436 13.86 -19.34 16.00
N THR A 437 13.84 -19.96 14.82
CA THR A 437 12.74 -20.81 14.39
C THR A 437 12.55 -22.01 15.34
N LYS A 438 11.30 -22.42 15.53
CA LYS A 438 10.94 -23.46 16.53
C LYS A 438 11.26 -24.87 16.07
N VAL A 439 11.26 -25.12 14.76
CA VAL A 439 11.43 -26.48 14.20
C VAL A 439 12.85 -26.67 13.69
N SER A 440 13.33 -25.79 12.83
CA SER A 440 14.69 -25.93 12.25
C SER A 440 15.80 -25.35 13.11
N GLY A 441 15.51 -24.51 14.11
CA GLY A 441 16.51 -23.85 14.96
C GLY A 441 17.33 -22.77 14.24
N LYS A 442 16.87 -22.27 13.06
CA LYS A 442 17.57 -21.24 12.29
C LYS A 442 17.37 -19.86 12.93
N HIS A 443 18.42 -19.05 12.97
CA HIS A 443 18.28 -17.63 13.26
C HIS A 443 17.71 -16.90 12.06
N MET A 444 16.64 -16.13 12.25
CA MET A 444 15.95 -15.38 11.22
C MET A 444 15.85 -13.90 11.59
N SER A 445 16.10 -13.03 10.62
CA SER A 445 16.01 -11.59 10.78
C SER A 445 15.38 -10.94 9.55
N SER A 446 14.20 -10.35 9.75
CA SER A 446 13.54 -9.56 8.71
C SER A 446 14.33 -8.28 8.36
N LEU A 447 15.06 -7.71 9.32
CA LEU A 447 15.91 -6.53 9.12
C LEU A 447 17.14 -6.87 8.26
N GLU A 448 17.85 -7.98 8.54
CA GLU A 448 18.97 -8.42 7.70
C GLU A 448 18.52 -8.74 6.27
N THR A 449 17.36 -9.36 6.13
CA THR A 449 16.75 -9.61 4.82
C THR A 449 16.44 -8.32 4.09
N LEU A 450 15.94 -7.30 4.79
CA LEU A 450 15.70 -5.98 4.24
C LEU A 450 17.00 -5.34 3.72
N HIS A 451 18.06 -5.32 4.53
CA HIS A 451 19.35 -4.76 4.12
C HIS A 451 19.92 -5.49 2.88
N ASN A 452 19.76 -6.82 2.84
CA ASN A 452 20.14 -7.62 1.68
C ASN A 452 19.32 -7.22 0.43
N MET A 453 18.00 -7.04 0.53
CA MET A 453 17.13 -6.60 -0.57
C MET A 453 17.47 -5.18 -1.02
N GLN A 454 17.75 -4.26 -0.10
CA GLN A 454 18.12 -2.88 -0.41
C GLN A 454 19.41 -2.78 -1.24
N GLY A 455 20.35 -3.69 -1.04
CA GLY A 455 21.61 -3.76 -1.79
C GLY A 455 21.49 -4.29 -3.22
N ARG A 456 20.31 -4.75 -3.66
CA ARG A 456 20.11 -5.29 -5.02
C ARG A 456 19.94 -4.18 -6.05
N LYS A 457 19.92 -4.56 -7.34
CA LYS A 457 19.71 -3.61 -8.46
C LYS A 457 18.27 -3.14 -8.49
N TRP A 458 18.04 -1.94 -8.02
CA TRP A 458 16.77 -1.23 -8.13
C TRP A 458 16.82 -0.22 -9.27
N THR A 459 15.67 0.14 -9.82
CA THR A 459 15.57 1.23 -10.77
C THR A 459 15.05 2.49 -10.11
N ASP A 460 15.41 3.63 -10.70
CA ASP A 460 14.83 4.92 -10.37
C ASP A 460 13.60 5.25 -11.24
N ALA A 461 13.07 4.27 -11.93
CA ALA A 461 11.86 4.42 -12.73
C ALA A 461 10.70 4.89 -11.84
N VAL A 462 9.76 5.57 -12.46
CA VAL A 462 8.55 6.07 -11.81
C VAL A 462 7.37 5.29 -12.37
N GLY A 463 6.54 4.79 -11.47
CA GLY A 463 5.24 4.26 -11.82
C GLY A 463 4.20 5.37 -11.97
N MET A 464 2.93 5.01 -11.91
CA MET A 464 1.82 5.97 -11.99
C MET A 464 1.68 6.84 -10.74
N GLU A 465 2.30 6.48 -9.61
CA GLU A 465 2.18 7.21 -8.34
C GLU A 465 2.67 8.66 -8.39
N SER A 466 3.60 8.96 -9.29
CA SER A 466 4.20 10.30 -9.43
C SER A 466 3.90 10.97 -10.77
N MET A 467 3.04 10.36 -11.58
CA MET A 467 2.68 10.81 -12.92
C MET A 467 1.17 10.98 -13.03
N PRO A 468 0.67 11.70 -14.04
CA PRO A 468 -0.77 11.77 -14.32
C PRO A 468 -1.36 10.36 -14.47
N VAL A 469 -2.56 10.15 -13.91
CA VAL A 469 -3.26 8.87 -14.01
C VAL A 469 -4.04 8.78 -15.32
N PRO A 470 -4.15 7.61 -15.96
CA PRO A 470 -4.94 7.45 -17.16
C PRO A 470 -6.44 7.49 -16.86
N SER A 471 -7.28 7.66 -17.89
CA SER A 471 -8.70 7.43 -17.74
C SER A 471 -8.99 5.98 -17.34
N THR A 472 -10.09 5.75 -16.65
CA THR A 472 -10.51 4.39 -16.22
C THR A 472 -10.69 3.46 -17.42
N ASP A 473 -11.24 3.95 -18.52
CA ASP A 473 -11.45 3.16 -19.74
C ASP A 473 -10.11 2.75 -20.38
N LEU A 474 -9.14 3.67 -20.44
CA LEU A 474 -7.82 3.39 -20.98
C LEU A 474 -7.09 2.36 -20.12
N LYS A 475 -7.13 2.51 -18.79
CA LYS A 475 -6.54 1.55 -17.85
C LYS A 475 -7.17 0.17 -18.00
N THR A 476 -8.51 0.11 -18.04
CA THR A 476 -9.25 -1.15 -18.22
C THR A 476 -8.87 -1.84 -19.54
N PHE A 477 -8.81 -1.09 -20.63
CA PHE A 477 -8.40 -1.62 -21.94
C PHE A 477 -6.98 -2.19 -21.89
N TYR A 478 -6.05 -1.46 -21.26
CA TYR A 478 -4.67 -1.88 -21.11
C TYR A 478 -4.54 -3.19 -20.33
N GLU A 479 -5.13 -3.25 -19.13
CA GLU A 479 -5.05 -4.41 -18.24
C GLU A 479 -5.73 -5.65 -18.83
N GLN A 480 -6.94 -5.49 -19.38
CA GLN A 480 -7.66 -6.58 -20.03
C GLN A 480 -6.95 -7.10 -21.28
N GLY A 481 -6.41 -6.19 -22.09
CA GLY A 481 -5.69 -6.59 -23.30
C GLY A 481 -4.42 -7.39 -23.00
N LEU A 482 -3.65 -7.01 -21.99
CA LEU A 482 -2.49 -7.79 -21.56
C LEU A 482 -2.91 -9.16 -20.97
N ALA A 483 -3.97 -9.20 -20.18
CA ALA A 483 -4.53 -10.45 -19.66
C ALA A 483 -5.00 -11.39 -20.79
N GLU A 484 -5.56 -10.86 -21.88
CA GLU A 484 -5.94 -11.64 -23.05
C GLU A 484 -4.74 -12.30 -23.75
N PHE A 485 -3.61 -11.60 -23.85
CA PHE A 485 -2.37 -12.18 -24.37
C PHE A 485 -1.81 -13.28 -23.46
N PHE A 486 -1.77 -13.05 -22.15
CA PHE A 486 -1.28 -14.04 -21.19
C PHE A 486 -2.15 -15.29 -21.13
N SER A 487 -3.47 -15.13 -21.18
CA SER A 487 -4.39 -16.27 -21.18
C SER A 487 -4.49 -17.02 -22.52
N GLY A 488 -3.84 -16.51 -23.59
CA GLY A 488 -3.96 -17.06 -24.93
C GLY A 488 -5.28 -16.79 -25.64
N LYS A 489 -6.19 -16.01 -25.03
CA LYS A 489 -7.43 -15.56 -25.67
C LYS A 489 -7.15 -14.66 -26.88
N ARG A 490 -6.05 -13.93 -26.84
CA ARG A 490 -5.46 -13.20 -27.97
C ARG A 490 -4.07 -13.77 -28.23
N GLU A 491 -3.85 -14.24 -29.45
CA GLU A 491 -2.55 -14.76 -29.86
C GLU A 491 -1.48 -13.65 -29.86
N LEU A 492 -0.34 -13.90 -29.23
CA LEU A 492 0.78 -12.95 -29.16
C LEU A 492 1.62 -13.06 -30.44
N THR A 493 1.18 -12.39 -31.50
CA THR A 493 1.96 -12.12 -32.69
C THR A 493 2.37 -10.65 -32.74
N LYS A 494 3.41 -10.32 -33.52
CA LYS A 494 3.83 -8.90 -33.69
C LYS A 494 2.71 -8.03 -34.23
N ASP A 495 1.90 -8.56 -35.14
CA ASP A 495 0.77 -7.82 -35.76
C ASP A 495 -0.35 -7.57 -34.75
N ASN A 496 -0.74 -8.58 -33.99
CA ASN A 496 -1.74 -8.44 -32.93
C ASN A 496 -1.29 -7.46 -31.83
N TRP A 497 -0.01 -7.54 -31.45
CA TRP A 497 0.60 -6.59 -30.52
C TRP A 497 0.57 -5.17 -31.04
N ASN A 498 1.03 -4.94 -32.27
CA ASN A 498 1.03 -3.61 -32.89
C ASN A 498 -0.40 -3.05 -33.03
N ALA A 499 -1.38 -3.88 -33.36
CA ALA A 499 -2.78 -3.49 -33.44
C ALA A 499 -3.31 -3.07 -32.05
N PHE A 500 -2.98 -3.82 -30.99
CA PHE A 500 -3.35 -3.50 -29.62
C PHE A 500 -2.74 -2.18 -29.15
N VAL A 501 -1.44 -1.97 -29.33
CA VAL A 501 -0.74 -0.74 -28.95
C VAL A 501 -1.30 0.47 -29.73
N LYS A 502 -1.59 0.28 -31.04
CA LYS A 502 -2.24 1.33 -31.84
C LYS A 502 -3.61 1.70 -31.29
N GLN A 503 -4.42 0.71 -30.92
CA GLN A 503 -5.74 0.98 -30.32
C GLN A 503 -5.63 1.66 -28.97
N PHE A 504 -4.72 1.21 -28.09
CA PHE A 504 -4.42 1.86 -26.82
C PHE A 504 -4.09 3.35 -26.99
N ASN A 505 -3.22 3.66 -27.95
CA ASN A 505 -2.83 5.04 -28.25
C ASN A 505 -4.01 5.87 -28.79
N ASN A 506 -4.88 5.29 -29.61
CA ASN A 506 -6.07 5.95 -30.14
C ASN A 506 -7.16 6.21 -29.07
N MET A 507 -7.21 5.36 -28.03
CA MET A 507 -8.15 5.51 -26.91
C MET A 507 -7.71 6.54 -25.85
N GLY A 508 -6.56 7.17 -26.05
CA GLY A 508 -6.04 8.19 -25.15
C GLY A 508 -4.60 7.96 -24.66
N GLY A 509 -3.98 6.83 -24.98
CA GLY A 509 -2.61 6.52 -24.55
C GLY A 509 -1.59 7.57 -25.02
N LYS A 510 -1.74 8.05 -26.26
CA LYS A 510 -0.90 9.12 -26.80
C LYS A 510 -1.10 10.45 -26.05
N ALA A 511 -2.34 10.83 -25.76
CA ALA A 511 -2.66 12.04 -25.01
C ALA A 511 -2.12 11.96 -23.57
N TRP A 512 -2.24 10.79 -22.94
CA TRP A 512 -1.68 10.53 -21.60
C TRP A 512 -0.14 10.62 -21.60
N GLU A 513 0.52 10.12 -22.64
CA GLU A 513 1.98 10.24 -22.79
C GLU A 513 2.42 11.71 -22.94
N GLU A 514 1.68 12.51 -23.72
CA GLU A 514 1.93 13.95 -23.91
C GLU A 514 1.69 14.74 -22.61
N GLU A 515 0.65 14.45 -21.88
CA GLU A 515 0.37 15.02 -20.55
C GLU A 515 1.46 14.65 -19.56
N GLY A 516 1.85 13.38 -19.52
CA GLY A 516 2.94 12.88 -18.70
C GLY A 516 4.26 13.57 -18.98
N ARG A 517 4.60 13.84 -20.25
CA ARG A 517 5.80 14.59 -20.62
C ARG A 517 5.77 16.01 -20.06
N LYS A 518 4.70 16.74 -20.27
CA LYS A 518 4.52 18.11 -19.76
C LYS A 518 4.66 18.14 -18.24
N TYR A 519 4.02 17.18 -17.58
CA TYR A 519 4.09 17.05 -16.13
C TYR A 519 5.52 16.75 -15.65
N ALA A 520 6.20 15.80 -16.29
CA ALA A 520 7.57 15.43 -15.92
C ALA A 520 8.57 16.57 -16.13
N GLU A 521 8.44 17.33 -17.23
CA GLU A 521 9.25 18.53 -17.50
C GLU A 521 9.01 19.63 -16.45
N ALA A 522 7.74 19.96 -16.18
CA ALA A 522 7.36 20.99 -15.20
C ALA A 522 7.82 20.66 -13.78
N ASN A 523 7.92 19.37 -13.43
CA ASN A 523 8.31 18.90 -12.09
C ASN A 523 9.76 18.44 -11.98
N GLY A 524 10.58 18.58 -13.05
CA GLY A 524 11.99 18.19 -13.04
C GLY A 524 12.21 16.68 -12.85
N LEU A 525 11.28 15.84 -13.31
CA LEU A 525 11.33 14.39 -13.15
C LEU A 525 12.14 13.68 -14.26
N LEU A 526 12.44 14.37 -15.36
CA LEU A 526 13.23 13.79 -16.46
C LEU A 526 14.70 13.65 -16.07
N LYS A 527 15.28 12.49 -16.40
CA LYS A 527 16.69 12.12 -16.14
C LYS A 527 17.57 12.22 -17.39
#